data_82d97bc0b82675548ae0b9c98eb4ada4
#
_entry.id   82d97bc0b82675548ae0b9c98eb4ada4
#
_cell.length_a   1.000
_cell.length_b   1.000
_cell.length_c   1.000
_cell.angle_alpha   90.00
_cell.angle_beta   90.00
_cell.angle_gamma   90.00
#
_symmetry.space_group_name_H-M   'P 1'
#
loop_
_entity.id
_entity.type
_entity.pdbx_description
1 polymer ?
#
loop_
_entity_poly.entity_id
_entity_poly.type
_entity_poly.pdbx_seq_one_letter_code
_entity_poly.pdbx_strand_id
1 'polypeptide(L)'
;MSKKPNPIERCHCDVIHEEVVNQVRAKMPEEETLYDLAELFKVFGDSTRIKILWALDEAEMCVCDIAALLNMTQSAISHQLRVLKQAKLVKNRKEGKVVYYSLDDEHVKQIFNQGLVHINEDR
;
A
#
# COMPACT_ATOMS: atom_id res chain seq x y z
N MET A 1 -10.43 1.05 -8.59
CA MET A 1 -11.01 0.89 -9.90
C MET A 1 -12.26 1.74 -9.98
N SER A 2 -12.28 2.69 -10.87
CA SER A 2 -13.44 3.53 -10.97
C SER A 2 -14.34 3.07 -12.09
N LYS A 3 -15.58 2.86 -11.75
CA LYS A 3 -16.64 2.61 -12.70
C LYS A 3 -17.31 3.93 -12.95
N LYS A 4 -17.50 4.27 -14.22
CA LYS A 4 -18.34 5.40 -14.54
C LYS A 4 -19.75 5.05 -14.10
N PRO A 5 -20.45 5.94 -13.39
CA PRO A 5 -21.80 5.63 -12.98
C PRO A 5 -22.70 5.48 -14.21
N ASN A 6 -23.51 4.46 -14.19
CA ASN A 6 -24.54 4.27 -15.17
C ASN A 6 -25.59 5.38 -14.97
N PRO A 7 -26.11 6.01 -16.05
CA PRO A 7 -27.15 7.02 -15.89
C PRO A 7 -28.36 6.55 -15.07
N ILE A 8 -28.67 5.23 -15.14
CA ILE A 8 -29.78 4.64 -14.40
C ILE A 8 -29.51 4.66 -12.89
N GLU A 9 -28.22 4.65 -12.50
CA GLU A 9 -27.82 4.60 -11.09
C GLU A 9 -27.65 5.98 -10.47
N ARG A 10 -27.86 7.03 -11.22
CA ARG A 10 -27.75 8.39 -10.67
C ARG A 10 -28.88 8.65 -9.70
N CYS A 11 -28.52 9.32 -8.62
CA CYS A 11 -29.50 9.84 -7.69
C CYS A 11 -30.23 11.02 -8.35
N HIS A 12 -31.56 10.97 -8.36
CA HIS A 12 -32.38 12.03 -8.94
C HIS A 12 -32.96 12.94 -7.88
N CYS A 13 -32.59 12.77 -6.60
CA CYS A 13 -33.11 13.64 -5.57
C CYS A 13 -32.34 14.95 -5.50
N ASP A 14 -33.04 16.03 -5.31
CA ASP A 14 -32.45 17.36 -5.14
C ASP A 14 -32.26 17.70 -3.67
N VAL A 15 -32.62 16.79 -2.78
CA VAL A 15 -32.56 17.01 -1.34
C VAL A 15 -31.37 16.29 -0.75
N ILE A 16 -30.56 17.05 -0.05
CA ILE A 16 -29.41 16.50 0.68
C ILE A 16 -29.94 15.99 2.01
N HIS A 17 -29.51 14.79 2.39
CA HIS A 17 -29.81 14.22 3.70
C HIS A 17 -28.81 14.82 4.71
N GLU A 18 -29.14 16.00 5.23
CA GLU A 18 -28.23 16.79 6.07
C GLU A 18 -27.76 16.04 7.30
N GLU A 19 -28.65 15.26 7.90
CA GLU A 19 -28.31 14.52 9.11
C GLU A 19 -27.15 13.52 8.85
N VAL A 20 -27.24 12.79 7.74
CA VAL A 20 -26.20 11.84 7.35
C VAL A 20 -24.91 12.57 7.04
N VAL A 21 -24.99 13.66 6.28
CA VAL A 21 -23.83 14.46 5.91
C VAL A 21 -23.12 14.99 7.16
N ASN A 22 -23.90 15.50 8.12
CA ASN A 22 -23.33 16.04 9.36
C ASN A 22 -22.69 14.96 10.23
N GLN A 23 -23.29 13.78 10.29
CA GLN A 23 -22.72 12.65 11.02
C GLN A 23 -21.38 12.24 10.43
N VAL A 24 -21.29 12.11 9.11
CA VAL A 24 -20.07 11.74 8.44
C VAL A 24 -19.00 12.81 8.60
N ARG A 25 -19.41 14.08 8.38
CA ARG A 25 -18.46 15.20 8.50
C ARG A 25 -17.85 15.26 9.90
N ALA A 26 -18.63 15.01 10.94
CA ALA A 26 -18.16 15.06 12.31
C ALA A 26 -17.12 13.98 12.61
N LYS A 27 -17.15 12.88 11.85
CA LYS A 27 -16.23 11.75 12.07
C LYS A 27 -15.08 11.70 11.08
N MET A 28 -15.10 12.56 10.06
CA MET A 28 -14.02 12.56 9.08
C MET A 28 -12.70 12.95 9.72
N PRO A 29 -11.62 12.23 9.39
CA PRO A 29 -10.29 12.67 9.80
C PRO A 29 -9.96 14.02 9.15
N GLU A 30 -8.91 14.64 9.65
CA GLU A 30 -8.43 15.88 9.07
C GLU A 30 -7.97 15.66 7.62
N GLU A 31 -8.10 16.70 6.81
CA GLU A 31 -7.71 16.70 5.41
C GLU A 31 -6.27 16.21 5.22
N GLU A 32 -5.36 16.68 6.06
CA GLU A 32 -3.95 16.29 6.00
C GLU A 32 -3.77 14.80 6.25
N THR A 33 -4.50 14.24 7.21
CA THR A 33 -4.45 12.81 7.50
C THR A 33 -4.92 11.99 6.30
N LEU A 34 -6.00 12.42 5.67
CA LEU A 34 -6.52 11.74 4.49
C LEU A 34 -5.57 11.84 3.30
N TYR A 35 -4.93 12.99 3.14
CA TYR A 35 -3.91 13.17 2.11
C TYR A 35 -2.76 12.18 2.33
N ASP A 36 -2.27 12.09 3.57
CA ASP A 36 -1.17 11.18 3.90
C ASP A 36 -1.56 9.72 3.66
N LEU A 37 -2.79 9.37 3.97
CA LEU A 37 -3.29 8.02 3.70
C LEU A 37 -3.30 7.73 2.21
N ALA A 38 -3.75 8.68 1.41
CA ALA A 38 -3.74 8.54 -0.05
C ALA A 38 -2.33 8.37 -0.59
N GLU A 39 -1.36 9.12 -0.05
CA GLU A 39 0.04 9.00 -0.45
C GLU A 39 0.60 7.62 -0.09
N LEU A 40 0.23 7.10 1.06
CA LEU A 40 0.61 5.75 1.45
C LEU A 40 0.11 4.71 0.44
N PHE A 41 -1.15 4.81 0.04
CA PHE A 41 -1.70 3.86 -0.93
C PHE A 41 -1.07 3.99 -2.31
N LYS A 42 -0.57 5.17 -2.67
CA LYS A 42 0.19 5.32 -3.91
C LYS A 42 1.47 4.49 -3.88
N VAL A 43 2.13 4.43 -2.73
CA VAL A 43 3.35 3.62 -2.58
C VAL A 43 3.01 2.15 -2.77
N PHE A 44 1.89 1.68 -2.22
CA PHE A 44 1.43 0.31 -2.44
C PHE A 44 1.00 0.06 -3.89
N GLY A 45 0.65 1.10 -4.62
CA GLY A 45 0.06 0.99 -5.96
C GLY A 45 1.06 0.74 -7.10
N ASP A 46 2.13 0.01 -6.82
CA ASP A 46 3.15 -0.33 -7.82
C ASP A 46 3.45 -1.82 -7.73
N SER A 47 3.40 -2.51 -8.87
CA SER A 47 3.53 -3.97 -8.87
C SER A 47 4.89 -4.45 -8.35
N THR A 48 5.97 -3.74 -8.66
CA THR A 48 7.29 -4.11 -8.17
C THR A 48 7.36 -3.97 -6.65
N ARG A 49 6.85 -2.87 -6.12
CA ARG A 49 6.86 -2.66 -4.67
C ARG A 49 5.99 -3.69 -3.95
N ILE A 50 4.85 -4.05 -4.51
CA ILE A 50 4.00 -5.10 -3.94
C ILE A 50 4.74 -6.44 -3.90
N LYS A 51 5.46 -6.77 -4.97
CA LYS A 51 6.25 -8.01 -5.00
C LYS A 51 7.33 -8.03 -3.93
N ILE A 52 7.99 -6.90 -3.72
CA ILE A 52 9.02 -6.78 -2.68
C ILE A 52 8.38 -6.96 -1.30
N LEU A 53 7.27 -6.29 -1.05
CA LEU A 53 6.59 -6.39 0.25
C LEU A 53 6.13 -7.82 0.53
N TRP A 54 5.57 -8.49 -0.47
CA TRP A 54 5.16 -9.87 -0.33
C TRP A 54 6.35 -10.78 -0.01
N ALA A 55 7.45 -10.59 -0.72
CA ALA A 55 8.66 -11.37 -0.49
C ALA A 55 9.20 -11.16 0.92
N LEU A 56 9.22 -9.91 1.39
CA LEU A 56 9.73 -9.59 2.71
C LEU A 56 8.80 -10.07 3.84
N ASP A 57 7.53 -10.30 3.53
CA ASP A 57 6.63 -10.95 4.47
C ASP A 57 7.01 -12.41 4.67
N GLU A 58 7.52 -13.04 3.62
CA GLU A 58 7.93 -14.44 3.68
C GLU A 58 9.28 -14.62 4.37
N ALA A 59 10.23 -13.72 4.10
CA ALA A 59 11.58 -13.85 4.64
C ALA A 59 12.30 -12.51 4.60
N GLU A 60 13.17 -12.31 5.58
CA GLU A 60 14.12 -11.21 5.56
C GLU A 60 15.10 -11.45 4.40
N MET A 61 15.38 -10.42 3.60
CA MET A 61 16.20 -10.57 2.39
C MET A 61 17.12 -9.38 2.20
N CYS A 62 18.27 -9.61 1.62
CA CYS A 62 19.16 -8.53 1.19
C CYS A 62 18.81 -8.10 -0.24
N VAL A 63 19.42 -7.01 -0.70
CA VAL A 63 19.19 -6.47 -2.05
C VAL A 63 19.47 -7.51 -3.12
N CYS A 64 20.58 -8.25 -2.99
CA CYS A 64 20.95 -9.26 -3.97
C CYS A 64 19.88 -10.35 -4.11
N ASP A 65 19.32 -10.78 -3.00
CA ASP A 65 18.28 -11.81 -2.97
C ASP A 65 17.02 -11.33 -3.66
N ILE A 66 16.61 -10.12 -3.36
CA ILE A 66 15.38 -9.53 -3.95
C ILE A 66 15.61 -9.33 -5.45
N ALA A 67 16.77 -8.83 -5.84
CA ALA A 67 17.09 -8.63 -7.26
C ALA A 67 17.05 -9.96 -8.02
N ALA A 68 17.59 -11.01 -7.43
CA ALA A 68 17.57 -12.34 -8.04
C ALA A 68 16.13 -12.87 -8.15
N LEU A 69 15.34 -12.72 -7.08
CA LEU A 69 13.97 -13.18 -7.06
C LEU A 69 13.13 -12.51 -8.14
N LEU A 70 13.27 -11.20 -8.29
CA LEU A 70 12.44 -10.43 -9.23
C LEU A 70 13.07 -10.26 -10.60
N ASN A 71 14.27 -10.81 -10.79
CA ASN A 71 15.01 -10.70 -12.05
C ASN A 71 15.20 -9.25 -12.47
N MET A 72 15.65 -8.43 -11.53
CA MET A 72 15.89 -7.01 -11.71
C MET A 72 17.30 -6.66 -11.27
N THR A 73 17.78 -5.49 -11.67
CA THR A 73 19.10 -5.03 -11.23
C THR A 73 19.08 -4.65 -9.76
N GLN A 74 20.23 -4.77 -9.11
CA GLN A 74 20.37 -4.32 -7.71
C GLN A 74 20.08 -2.83 -7.58
N SER A 75 20.48 -2.04 -8.57
CA SER A 75 20.23 -0.61 -8.59
C SER A 75 18.72 -0.29 -8.57
N ALA A 76 17.96 -1.00 -9.40
CA ALA A 76 16.50 -0.83 -9.44
C ALA A 76 15.83 -1.21 -8.13
N ILE A 77 16.26 -2.33 -7.54
CA ILE A 77 15.74 -2.79 -6.26
C ILE A 77 16.10 -1.82 -5.15
N SER A 78 17.36 -1.35 -5.13
CA SER A 78 17.80 -0.36 -4.12
C SER A 78 16.95 0.90 -4.17
N HIS A 79 16.61 1.36 -5.36
CA HIS A 79 15.74 2.53 -5.53
C HIS A 79 14.34 2.27 -4.93
N GLN A 80 13.77 1.12 -5.24
CA GLN A 80 12.45 0.77 -4.71
C GLN A 80 12.47 0.61 -3.18
N LEU A 81 13.51 0.00 -2.65
CA LEU A 81 13.65 -0.15 -1.19
C LEU A 81 13.79 1.20 -0.49
N ARG A 82 14.45 2.17 -1.14
CA ARG A 82 14.54 3.52 -0.59
C ARG A 82 13.16 4.16 -0.50
N VAL A 83 12.35 4.02 -1.54
CA VAL A 83 10.97 4.53 -1.53
C VAL A 83 10.16 3.88 -0.40
N LEU A 84 10.26 2.56 -0.28
CA LEU A 84 9.55 1.82 0.75
C LEU A 84 10.00 2.20 2.17
N LYS A 85 11.29 2.41 2.35
CA LYS A 85 11.84 2.80 3.64
C LYS A 85 11.40 4.22 4.03
N GLN A 86 11.39 5.14 3.09
CA GLN A 86 10.93 6.50 3.33
C GLN A 86 9.44 6.52 3.71
N ALA A 87 8.66 5.62 3.15
CA ALA A 87 7.25 5.47 3.50
C ALA A 87 7.03 4.65 4.78
N LYS A 88 8.11 4.21 5.42
CA LYS A 88 8.08 3.43 6.66
C LYS A 88 7.37 2.09 6.50
N LEU A 89 7.47 1.49 5.33
CA LEU A 89 6.90 0.17 5.06
C LEU A 89 7.92 -0.95 5.26
N VAL A 90 9.20 -0.63 5.13
CA VAL A 90 10.28 -1.58 5.39
C VAL A 90 11.31 -0.96 6.32
N LYS A 91 12.04 -1.81 7.00
CA LYS A 91 13.19 -1.45 7.81
C LYS A 91 14.37 -2.30 7.39
N ASN A 92 15.56 -1.91 7.81
CA ASN A 92 16.75 -2.70 7.50
C ASN A 92 17.62 -2.85 8.73
N ARG A 93 18.51 -3.84 8.67
CA ARG A 93 19.57 -4.03 9.63
C ARG A 93 20.82 -4.42 8.89
N LYS A 94 21.95 -4.09 9.45
CA LYS A 94 23.24 -4.41 8.84
C LYS A 94 23.92 -5.52 9.63
N GLU A 95 24.43 -6.51 8.90
CA GLU A 95 25.20 -7.59 9.49
C GLU A 95 26.47 -7.75 8.65
N GLY A 96 27.59 -7.30 9.18
CA GLY A 96 28.82 -7.20 8.41
C GLY A 96 28.64 -6.21 7.26
N LYS A 97 28.84 -6.68 6.04
CA LYS A 97 28.69 -5.87 4.83
C LYS A 97 27.32 -6.01 4.19
N VAL A 98 26.46 -6.87 4.76
CA VAL A 98 25.17 -7.19 4.19
C VAL A 98 24.09 -6.40 4.90
N VAL A 99 23.19 -5.80 4.10
CA VAL A 99 22.03 -5.10 4.63
C VAL A 99 20.78 -5.94 4.33
N TYR A 100 20.08 -6.33 5.38
CA TYR A 100 18.87 -7.13 5.28
C TYR A 100 17.65 -6.24 5.47
N TYR A 101 16.63 -6.49 4.66
CA TYR A 101 15.37 -5.76 4.73
C TYR A 101 14.25 -6.66 5.22
N SER A 102 13.31 -6.07 5.95
CA SER A 102 12.12 -6.76 6.44
C SER A 102 10.96 -5.76 6.50
N LEU A 103 9.75 -6.25 6.68
CA LEU A 103 8.60 -5.35 6.86
C LEU A 103 8.76 -4.58 8.16
N ASP A 104 8.30 -3.33 8.14
CA ASP A 104 8.46 -2.46 9.29
C ASP A 104 7.67 -2.96 10.50
N ASP A 105 6.42 -3.35 10.29
CA ASP A 105 5.58 -3.88 11.37
C ASP A 105 4.43 -4.71 10.81
N GLU A 106 3.59 -5.23 11.72
CA GLU A 106 2.43 -6.04 11.37
C GLU A 106 1.38 -5.28 10.56
N HIS A 107 1.30 -3.97 10.73
CA HIS A 107 0.32 -3.17 10.00
C HIS A 107 0.54 -3.26 8.49
N VAL A 108 1.80 -3.24 8.06
CA VAL A 108 2.15 -3.33 6.65
C VAL A 108 1.65 -4.64 6.05
N LYS A 109 1.90 -5.74 6.77
CA LYS A 109 1.43 -7.06 6.37
C LYS A 109 -0.09 -7.11 6.24
N GLN A 110 -0.78 -6.56 7.23
CA GLN A 110 -2.23 -6.57 7.25
C GLN A 110 -2.84 -5.82 6.07
N ILE A 111 -2.24 -4.70 5.68
CA ILE A 111 -2.75 -3.90 4.58
C ILE A 111 -2.76 -4.69 3.28
N PHE A 112 -1.61 -5.24 2.88
CA PHE A 112 -1.57 -5.93 1.58
C PHE A 112 -2.24 -7.31 1.64
N ASN A 113 -2.24 -7.99 2.79
CA ASN A 113 -2.94 -9.26 2.92
C ASN A 113 -4.45 -9.10 2.79
N GLN A 114 -5.01 -8.05 3.36
CA GLN A 114 -6.44 -7.77 3.18
C GLN A 114 -6.75 -7.49 1.71
N GLY A 115 -5.87 -6.80 1.02
CA GLY A 115 -6.00 -6.59 -0.41
C GLY A 115 -6.02 -7.90 -1.20
N LEU A 116 -5.10 -8.81 -0.85
CA LEU A 116 -5.03 -10.13 -1.49
C LEU A 116 -6.31 -10.95 -1.25
N VAL A 117 -6.79 -10.94 -0.01
CA VAL A 117 -8.04 -11.63 0.34
C VAL A 117 -9.18 -11.09 -0.49
N HIS A 118 -9.28 -9.79 -0.58
CA HIS A 118 -10.34 -9.13 -1.34
C HIS A 118 -10.31 -9.50 -2.82
N ILE A 119 -9.11 -9.48 -3.43
CA ILE A 119 -8.95 -9.81 -4.85
C ILE A 119 -9.34 -11.26 -5.11
N ASN A 120 -9.05 -12.15 -4.18
CA ASN A 120 -9.28 -13.59 -4.36
C ASN A 120 -10.69 -14.04 -3.98
N GLU A 121 -11.51 -13.15 -3.44
CA GLU A 121 -12.89 -13.49 -3.09
C GLU A 121 -13.71 -13.71 -4.34
N ASP A 122 -14.47 -14.82 -4.35
CA ASP A 122 -15.44 -15.12 -5.42
C ASP A 122 -14.91 -15.01 -6.84
N ARG A 123 -13.70 -15.50 -7.05
CA ARG A 123 -13.09 -15.44 -8.38
C ARG A 123 -12.93 -16.79 -9.04
#